data_961c93af1dfa62f74f5fd1067ad3c409
#
_entry.id   961c93af1dfa62f74f5fd1067ad3c409
#
_cell.length_a   1.000
_cell.length_b   1.000
_cell.length_c   1.000
_cell.angle_alpha   90.00
_cell.angle_beta   90.00
_cell.angle_gamma   90.00
#
_symmetry.space_group_name_H-M   'P 1'
#
loop_
_entity.id
_entity.type
_entity.pdbx_description
1 polymer ?
#
loop_
_entity_poly.entity_id
_entity_poly.type
_entity_poly.pdbx_seq_one_letter_code
_entity_poly.pdbx_strand_id
1 'polypeptide(L)'
;MHTTITMVLAVLLLGAAIATADEPARKVLKHVVMYKFRDDCTAEQIQEVIDAFSGLPKKVDAIIGFERGTNVSQEGKSEGLTHCFVVTFKDEAGLAAYLKHPAHDAYVKVVKDKREKVVVFDYWADAK
;
A
#
# COMPACT_ATOMS: atom_id res chain seq x y z
N MET A 1 -10.85 -75.18 31.49
CA MET A 1 -10.20 -73.85 31.72
C MET A 1 -9.99 -73.20 30.37
N HIS A 2 -10.84 -72.25 30.04
CA HIS A 2 -10.70 -71.54 28.81
C HIS A 2 -10.06 -70.17 29.10
N THR A 3 -8.84 -69.98 28.63
CA THR A 3 -8.11 -68.71 28.76
C THR A 3 -8.47 -67.85 27.56
N THR A 4 -9.29 -66.85 27.78
CA THR A 4 -9.64 -65.88 26.75
C THR A 4 -8.51 -64.88 26.66
N ILE A 5 -7.76 -64.93 25.58
CA ILE A 5 -6.75 -63.92 25.28
C ILE A 5 -7.47 -62.73 24.61
N THR A 6 -7.63 -61.69 25.36
CA THR A 6 -8.16 -60.43 24.81
C THR A 6 -7.04 -59.69 24.06
N MET A 7 -7.12 -59.70 22.73
CA MET A 7 -6.20 -58.99 21.88
C MET A 7 -6.63 -57.51 21.86
N VAL A 8 -5.87 -56.68 22.56
CA VAL A 8 -6.06 -55.22 22.50
C VAL A 8 -5.42 -54.73 21.20
N LEU A 9 -6.26 -54.37 20.26
CA LEU A 9 -5.82 -53.73 19.01
C LEU A 9 -5.50 -52.26 19.31
N ALA A 10 -4.21 -51.95 19.45
CA ALA A 10 -3.76 -50.56 19.56
C ALA A 10 -3.84 -49.91 18.15
N VAL A 11 -4.87 -49.12 17.94
CA VAL A 11 -4.95 -48.29 16.74
C VAL A 11 -3.98 -47.11 16.92
N LEU A 12 -2.82 -47.21 16.30
CA LEU A 12 -1.91 -46.08 16.13
C LEU A 12 -2.53 -45.15 15.11
N LEU A 13 -3.19 -44.10 15.59
CA LEU A 13 -3.55 -42.94 14.76
C LEU A 13 -2.25 -42.18 14.43
N LEU A 14 -1.67 -42.51 13.27
CA LEU A 14 -0.61 -41.70 12.69
C LEU A 14 -1.26 -40.44 12.21
N GLY A 15 -1.25 -39.39 13.03
CA GLY A 15 -1.62 -38.04 12.59
C GLY A 15 -0.61 -37.60 11.55
N ALA A 16 -0.99 -37.66 10.26
CA ALA A 16 -0.22 -37.03 9.23
C ALA A 16 -0.30 -35.53 9.48
N ALA A 17 0.79 -34.91 9.95
CA ALA A 17 0.94 -33.50 9.93
C ALA A 17 0.97 -33.08 8.44
N ILE A 18 -0.15 -32.54 7.94
CA ILE A 18 -0.18 -31.91 6.63
C ILE A 18 0.68 -30.66 6.79
N ALA A 19 1.92 -30.71 6.30
CA ALA A 19 2.69 -29.51 6.09
C ALA A 19 1.93 -28.71 5.05
N THR A 20 1.19 -27.68 5.49
CA THR A 20 0.69 -26.66 4.57
C THR A 20 1.92 -26.01 3.97
N ALA A 21 2.15 -26.24 2.66
CA ALA A 21 3.13 -25.45 1.93
C ALA A 21 2.78 -23.98 2.17
N ASP A 22 3.74 -23.20 2.69
CA ASP A 22 3.57 -21.76 2.82
C ASP A 22 3.13 -21.23 1.46
N GLU A 23 1.92 -20.66 1.39
CA GLU A 23 1.52 -19.92 0.22
C GLU A 23 2.53 -18.79 0.00
N PRO A 24 3.02 -18.55 -1.23
CA PRO A 24 3.90 -17.44 -1.48
C PRO A 24 3.22 -16.16 -0.97
N ALA A 25 3.93 -15.40 -0.14
CA ALA A 25 3.45 -14.14 0.38
C ALA A 25 2.93 -13.28 -0.76
N ARG A 26 1.69 -12.83 -0.66
CA ARG A 26 1.12 -11.89 -1.63
C ARG A 26 1.91 -10.60 -1.56
N LYS A 27 2.27 -10.08 -2.72
CA LYS A 27 2.90 -8.77 -2.85
C LYS A 27 1.91 -7.78 -3.41
N VAL A 28 2.04 -6.55 -2.93
CA VAL A 28 1.32 -5.38 -3.45
C VAL A 28 2.32 -4.34 -3.87
N LEU A 29 1.94 -3.52 -4.84
CA LEU A 29 2.78 -2.44 -5.35
C LEU A 29 2.45 -1.16 -4.59
N LYS A 30 3.45 -0.59 -3.93
CA LYS A 30 3.36 0.69 -3.22
C LYS A 30 3.91 1.79 -4.11
N HIS A 31 3.10 2.80 -4.31
CA HIS A 31 3.45 4.01 -5.05
C HIS A 31 3.53 5.16 -4.05
N VAL A 32 4.73 5.58 -3.73
CA VAL A 32 5.01 6.62 -2.74
C VAL A 32 5.26 7.94 -3.45
N VAL A 33 4.51 8.96 -3.08
CA VAL A 33 4.63 10.30 -3.63
C VAL A 33 4.88 11.28 -2.49
N MET A 34 5.96 12.02 -2.57
CA MET A 34 6.31 13.02 -1.57
C MET A 34 6.45 14.40 -2.20
N TYR A 35 5.95 15.40 -1.50
CA TYR A 35 6.00 16.79 -1.97
C TYR A 35 6.73 17.71 -1.01
N LYS A 36 7.45 18.66 -1.60
CA LYS A 36 7.71 19.97 -1.03
C LYS A 36 6.83 20.96 -1.80
N PHE A 37 5.97 21.67 -1.09
CA PHE A 37 5.18 22.75 -1.68
C PHE A 37 6.00 24.03 -1.82
N ARG A 38 5.59 24.89 -2.73
CA ARG A 38 6.20 26.21 -2.88
C ARG A 38 5.97 27.03 -1.60
N ASP A 39 6.93 27.86 -1.24
CA ASP A 39 6.88 28.66 -0.01
C ASP A 39 5.71 29.66 -0.01
N ASP A 40 5.23 30.05 -1.20
CA ASP A 40 4.09 30.96 -1.39
C ASP A 40 2.73 30.27 -1.38
N CYS A 41 2.68 28.94 -1.21
CA CYS A 41 1.40 28.23 -1.05
C CYS A 41 0.75 28.54 0.29
N THR A 42 -0.53 28.85 0.25
CA THR A 42 -1.34 29.00 1.46
C THR A 42 -1.72 27.65 2.05
N ALA A 43 -2.10 27.62 3.33
CA ALA A 43 -2.59 26.40 3.97
C ALA A 43 -3.82 25.85 3.23
N GLU A 44 -4.69 26.69 2.71
CA GLU A 44 -5.87 26.31 1.94
C GLU A 44 -5.51 25.66 0.61
N GLN A 45 -4.49 26.16 -0.07
CA GLN A 45 -4.00 25.57 -1.32
C GLN A 45 -3.40 24.17 -1.08
N ILE A 46 -2.63 24.02 0.00
CA ILE A 46 -2.09 22.71 0.38
C ILE A 46 -3.23 21.74 0.73
N GLN A 47 -4.23 22.19 1.48
CA GLN A 47 -5.38 21.36 1.82
C GLN A 47 -6.18 20.94 0.58
N GLU A 48 -6.30 21.82 -0.41
CA GLU A 48 -6.93 21.49 -1.70
C GLU A 48 -6.22 20.32 -2.39
N VAL A 49 -4.89 20.30 -2.38
CA VAL A 49 -4.10 19.17 -2.91
C VAL A 49 -4.35 17.90 -2.11
N ILE A 50 -4.33 17.98 -0.79
CA ILE A 50 -4.58 16.83 0.09
C ILE A 50 -5.96 16.23 -0.17
N ASP A 51 -6.99 17.07 -0.25
CA ASP A 51 -8.37 16.63 -0.49
C ASP A 51 -8.52 16.02 -1.88
N ALA A 52 -7.91 16.62 -2.89
CA ALA A 52 -7.95 16.12 -4.26
C ALA A 52 -7.26 14.76 -4.39
N PHE A 53 -6.10 14.58 -3.77
CA PHE A 53 -5.40 13.30 -3.77
C PHE A 53 -6.20 12.24 -2.99
N SER A 54 -6.67 12.60 -1.81
CA SER A 54 -7.45 11.71 -0.94
C SER A 54 -8.78 11.26 -1.55
N GLY A 55 -9.28 12.00 -2.53
CA GLY A 55 -10.49 11.65 -3.29
C GLY A 55 -10.26 10.63 -4.42
N LEU A 56 -9.01 10.39 -4.83
CA LEU A 56 -8.70 9.49 -5.95
C LEU A 56 -9.13 8.04 -5.74
N PRO A 57 -9.03 7.45 -4.53
CA PRO A 57 -9.47 6.06 -4.32
C PRO A 57 -10.94 5.81 -4.68
N LYS A 58 -11.81 6.81 -4.57
CA LYS A 58 -13.23 6.70 -4.95
C LYS A 58 -13.45 6.81 -6.46
N LYS A 59 -12.48 7.34 -7.19
CA LYS A 59 -12.57 7.62 -8.62
C LYS A 59 -11.82 6.61 -9.48
N VAL A 60 -10.84 5.91 -8.91
CA VAL A 60 -9.95 4.99 -9.63
C VAL A 60 -10.02 3.62 -8.97
N ASP A 61 -10.70 2.68 -9.60
CA ASP A 61 -10.95 1.33 -9.06
C ASP A 61 -9.67 0.52 -8.84
N ALA A 62 -8.60 0.81 -9.60
CA ALA A 62 -7.32 0.14 -9.46
C ALA A 62 -6.64 0.39 -8.11
N ILE A 63 -6.99 1.47 -7.41
CA ILE A 63 -6.45 1.78 -6.09
C ILE A 63 -7.08 0.85 -5.06
N ILE A 64 -6.25 0.02 -4.40
CA ILE A 64 -6.71 -0.93 -3.37
C ILE A 64 -6.34 -0.48 -1.95
N GLY A 65 -5.52 0.55 -1.81
CA GLY A 65 -5.16 1.13 -0.51
C GLY A 65 -4.63 2.54 -0.68
N PHE A 66 -4.79 3.34 0.36
CA PHE A 66 -4.34 4.72 0.39
C PHE A 66 -4.05 5.15 1.82
N GLU A 67 -2.90 5.78 2.01
CA GLU A 67 -2.57 6.45 3.27
C GLU A 67 -1.75 7.71 2.99
N ARG A 68 -1.73 8.62 3.93
CA ARG A 68 -1.01 9.88 3.81
C ARG A 68 -0.56 10.40 5.17
N GLY A 69 0.43 11.26 5.15
CA GLY A 69 0.89 11.92 6.36
C GLY A 69 1.82 13.08 6.05
N THR A 70 2.21 13.76 7.10
CA THR A 70 3.21 14.82 7.07
C THR A 70 4.50 14.36 7.74
N ASN A 71 5.62 14.96 7.33
CA ASN A 71 6.92 14.65 7.90
C ASN A 71 6.98 15.03 9.38
N VAL A 72 7.36 14.08 10.22
CA VAL A 72 7.59 14.25 11.65
C VAL A 72 9.01 13.84 12.06
N SER A 73 9.90 13.60 11.09
CA SER A 73 11.27 13.20 11.36
C SER A 73 12.07 14.32 12.02
N GLN A 74 12.81 13.98 13.06
CA GLN A 74 13.68 14.92 13.78
C GLN A 74 15.14 14.85 13.31
N GLU A 75 15.44 14.02 12.30
CA GLU A 75 16.82 13.81 11.84
C GLU A 75 17.34 14.91 10.91
N GLY A 76 16.47 15.78 10.38
CA GLY A 76 16.87 16.83 9.44
C GLY A 76 17.30 16.33 8.07
N LYS A 77 16.79 15.17 7.64
CA LYS A 77 17.21 14.49 6.41
C LYS A 77 16.06 14.31 5.39
N SER A 78 15.05 15.14 5.46
CA SER A 78 13.86 15.00 4.61
C SER A 78 13.93 15.82 3.32
N GLU A 79 15.04 16.51 3.04
CA GLU A 79 15.25 17.27 1.79
C GLU A 79 14.15 18.31 1.52
N GLY A 80 13.52 18.82 2.57
CA GLY A 80 12.41 19.77 2.48
C GLY A 80 11.05 19.14 2.15
N LEU A 81 10.98 17.82 2.00
CA LEU A 81 9.73 17.11 1.76
C LEU A 81 8.86 17.15 3.03
N THR A 82 7.60 17.54 2.88
CA THR A 82 6.68 17.75 4.00
C THR A 82 5.48 16.83 3.99
N HIS A 83 5.07 16.34 2.84
CA HIS A 83 3.86 15.55 2.66
C HIS A 83 4.17 14.26 1.92
N CYS A 84 3.59 13.16 2.38
CA CYS A 84 3.74 11.84 1.81
C CYS A 84 2.37 11.21 1.56
N PHE A 85 2.23 10.59 0.40
CA PHE A 85 1.05 9.82 0.00
C PHE A 85 1.51 8.45 -0.44
N VAL A 86 0.86 7.40 0.03
CA VAL A 86 1.15 6.03 -0.38
C VAL A 86 -0.10 5.42 -0.99
N VAL A 87 -0.01 5.12 -2.27
CA VAL A 87 -1.11 4.49 -3.03
C VAL A 87 -0.74 3.04 -3.25
N THR A 88 -1.64 2.14 -2.95
CA THR A 88 -1.43 0.70 -3.10
C THR A 88 -2.19 0.16 -4.29
N PHE A 89 -1.50 -0.63 -5.12
CA PHE A 89 -2.05 -1.33 -6.27
C PHE A 89 -1.79 -2.83 -6.15
N LYS A 90 -2.64 -3.61 -6.79
CA LYS A 90 -2.46 -5.06 -6.87
C LYS A 90 -1.19 -5.43 -7.64
N ASP A 91 -0.92 -4.71 -8.73
CA ASP A 91 0.16 -5.00 -9.67
C ASP A 91 0.52 -3.77 -10.53
N GLU A 92 1.48 -3.95 -11.43
CA GLU A 92 1.93 -2.90 -12.35
C GLU A 92 0.82 -2.45 -13.31
N ALA A 93 -0.07 -3.35 -13.72
CA ALA A 93 -1.20 -2.99 -14.57
C ALA A 93 -2.15 -2.03 -13.87
N GLY A 94 -2.38 -2.21 -12.57
CA GLY A 94 -3.17 -1.29 -11.75
C GLY A 94 -2.54 0.09 -11.65
N LEU A 95 -1.25 0.17 -11.42
CA LEU A 95 -0.50 1.43 -11.42
C LEU A 95 -0.58 2.13 -12.79
N ALA A 96 -0.38 1.38 -13.88
CA ALA A 96 -0.46 1.93 -15.22
C ALA A 96 -1.85 2.48 -15.53
N ALA A 97 -2.91 1.77 -15.15
CA ALA A 97 -4.29 2.23 -15.30
C ALA A 97 -4.55 3.53 -14.53
N TYR A 98 -4.01 3.66 -13.31
CA TYR A 98 -4.08 4.86 -12.51
C TYR A 98 -3.39 6.05 -13.19
N LEU A 99 -2.16 5.86 -13.65
CA LEU A 99 -1.37 6.94 -14.27
C LEU A 99 -2.00 7.47 -15.57
N LYS A 100 -2.81 6.67 -16.26
CA LYS A 100 -3.54 7.03 -17.49
C LYS A 100 -4.98 7.48 -17.23
N HIS A 101 -5.45 7.36 -15.98
CA HIS A 101 -6.85 7.64 -15.66
C HIS A 101 -7.15 9.15 -15.76
N PRO A 102 -8.31 9.56 -16.31
CA PRO A 102 -8.70 10.98 -16.37
C PRO A 102 -8.73 11.65 -15.00
N ALA A 103 -9.08 10.94 -13.93
CA ALA A 103 -9.05 11.48 -12.56
C ALA A 103 -7.62 11.81 -12.09
N HIS A 104 -6.63 11.01 -12.49
CA HIS A 104 -5.21 11.32 -12.23
C HIS A 104 -4.78 12.57 -12.98
N ASP A 105 -5.14 12.72 -14.25
CA ASP A 105 -4.85 13.92 -15.03
C ASP A 105 -5.45 15.18 -14.38
N ALA A 106 -6.70 15.09 -13.93
CA ALA A 106 -7.37 16.19 -13.23
C ALA A 106 -6.65 16.53 -11.91
N TYR A 107 -6.21 15.52 -11.16
CA TYR A 107 -5.42 15.72 -9.94
C TYR A 107 -4.09 16.42 -10.23
N VAL A 108 -3.35 15.99 -11.24
CA VAL A 108 -2.07 16.61 -11.62
C VAL A 108 -2.24 18.10 -11.92
N LYS A 109 -3.33 18.50 -12.56
CA LYS A 109 -3.65 19.91 -12.80
C LYS A 109 -3.85 20.73 -11.52
N VAL A 110 -4.30 20.10 -10.45
CA VAL A 110 -4.45 20.75 -9.14
C VAL A 110 -3.09 20.98 -8.48
N VAL A 111 -2.18 20.03 -8.56
CA VAL A 111 -0.93 20.05 -7.78
C VAL A 111 0.26 20.65 -8.51
N LYS A 112 0.32 20.58 -9.84
CA LYS A 112 1.54 20.84 -10.62
C LYS A 112 2.14 22.24 -10.41
N ASP A 113 1.34 23.25 -10.18
CA ASP A 113 1.77 24.64 -9.97
C ASP A 113 1.96 25.00 -8.49
N LYS A 114 1.66 24.09 -7.58
CA LYS A 114 1.77 24.25 -6.12
C LYS A 114 2.98 23.54 -5.53
N ARG A 115 3.45 22.48 -6.18
CA ARG A 115 4.65 21.75 -5.74
C ARG A 115 5.93 22.38 -6.26
N GLU A 116 6.93 22.49 -5.42
CA GLU A 116 8.29 22.85 -5.79
C GLU A 116 9.09 21.60 -6.15
N LYS A 117 8.90 20.52 -5.37
CA LYS A 117 9.61 19.24 -5.53
C LYS A 117 8.65 18.09 -5.40
N VAL A 118 8.83 17.09 -6.25
CA VAL A 118 8.14 15.81 -6.15
C VAL A 118 9.14 14.68 -6.20
N VAL A 119 8.97 13.69 -5.33
CA VAL A 119 9.70 12.43 -5.35
C VAL A 119 8.68 11.30 -5.46
N VAL A 120 8.89 10.42 -6.42
CA VAL A 120 8.08 9.22 -6.61
C VAL A 120 8.97 8.01 -6.42
N PHE A 121 8.53 7.09 -5.59
CA PHE A 121 9.25 5.86 -5.30
C PHE A 121 8.27 4.69 -5.26
N ASP A 122 8.50 3.67 -6.07
CA ASP A 122 7.65 2.50 -6.15
C ASP A 122 8.40 1.26 -5.65
N TYR A 123 7.72 0.42 -4.89
CA TYR A 123 8.30 -0.83 -4.41
C TYR A 123 7.24 -1.90 -4.18
N TRP A 124 7.67 -3.15 -4.24
CA TRP A 124 6.83 -4.29 -3.88
C TRP A 124 6.93 -4.56 -2.38
N ALA A 125 5.78 -4.64 -1.73
CA ALA A 125 5.66 -4.95 -0.31
C ALA A 125 4.83 -6.21 -0.11
N ASP A 126 5.08 -6.90 1.00
CA ASP A 126 4.23 -8.01 1.39
C ASP A 126 2.83 -7.49 1.77
N ALA A 127 1.79 -8.11 1.21
CA ALA A 127 0.42 -7.84 1.63
C ALA A 127 0.17 -8.49 2.98
N LYS A 128 -0.36 -7.71 3.91
CA LYS A 128 -0.78 -8.22 5.22
C LYS A 128 -2.21 -8.71 5.16
#